data_187f8d4bb8dea03c27e1d9a874ac1ea5
#
_entry.id   187f8d4bb8dea03c27e1d9a874ac1ea5
#
_cell.length_a   1.000
_cell.length_b   1.000
_cell.length_c   1.000
_cell.angle_alpha   90.00
_cell.angle_beta   90.00
_cell.angle_gamma   90.00
#
_symmetry.space_group_name_H-M   'P 1'
#
loop_
_entity.id
_entity.type
_entity.pdbx_description
1 polymer ?
#
loop_
_entity_poly.entity_id
_entity_poly.type
_entity_poly.pdbx_seq_one_letter_code
_entity_poly.pdbx_strand_id
1 'polypeptide(L)'
;GRIVGATVAQRFGKSLLELGGNNAIIITPTAELKVVVPGAVFGAVGTCGQRCTSTRRLIIHESVYDKVRDAIVGAYKQLTIGNPLDETNHIGPLIDHDSVNTYLAAIEKAKAEGGNMLVEGGVLKGEGYESGCYVKPAIIEAENHFEIVQHETFAPILYLMKYSGGVENAIAQQNGVAQGLSSAIMTNELKEAEKFLSYTGSDCGIANVNIGTSGAEIGGAFGGEKETGGGRESGSDAWKVYMRRQTNTVNYSDELPLAQ
;
A
#
# COMPACT_ATOMS: atom_id res chain seq x y z
N GLY A 1 3.09 -5.60 -16.33
CA GLY A 1 1.77 -6.25 -16.29
C GLY A 1 0.98 -6.06 -17.58
N ARG A 2 0.87 -4.84 -18.10
CA ARG A 2 0.12 -4.55 -19.33
C ARG A 2 0.65 -5.36 -20.53
N ILE A 3 1.96 -5.46 -20.70
CA ILE A 3 2.58 -6.23 -21.78
C ILE A 3 2.30 -7.73 -21.60
N VAL A 4 2.51 -8.25 -20.41
CA VAL A 4 2.27 -9.67 -20.09
C VAL A 4 0.79 -10.02 -20.28
N GLY A 5 -0.12 -9.22 -19.73
CA GLY A 5 -1.56 -9.43 -19.86
C GLY A 5 -2.02 -9.45 -21.32
N ALA A 6 -1.58 -8.48 -22.12
CA ALA A 6 -1.90 -8.43 -23.55
C ALA A 6 -1.36 -9.66 -24.31
N THR A 7 -0.10 -10.04 -24.06
CA THR A 7 0.52 -11.21 -24.70
C THR A 7 -0.19 -12.52 -24.34
N VAL A 8 -0.58 -12.67 -23.07
CA VAL A 8 -1.31 -13.86 -22.61
C VAL A 8 -2.71 -13.91 -23.21
N ALA A 9 -3.40 -12.76 -23.31
CA ALA A 9 -4.74 -12.67 -23.87
C ALA A 9 -4.76 -13.03 -25.37
N GLN A 10 -3.70 -12.72 -26.14
CA GLN A 10 -3.62 -13.09 -27.58
C GLN A 10 -3.75 -14.59 -27.83
N ARG A 11 -3.37 -15.44 -26.89
CA ARG A 11 -3.52 -16.91 -26.99
C ARG A 11 -4.67 -17.46 -26.14
N PHE A 12 -5.61 -16.62 -25.72
CA PHE A 12 -6.73 -16.95 -24.82
C PHE A 12 -6.28 -17.56 -23.48
N GLY A 13 -5.04 -17.23 -23.03
CA GLY A 13 -4.53 -17.64 -21.73
C GLY A 13 -5.15 -16.83 -20.61
N LYS A 14 -5.00 -17.31 -19.39
CA LYS A 14 -5.36 -16.59 -18.17
C LYS A 14 -4.11 -16.01 -17.55
N SER A 15 -4.20 -14.79 -17.03
CA SER A 15 -3.14 -14.15 -16.24
C SER A 15 -3.66 -13.81 -14.87
N LEU A 16 -2.82 -13.97 -13.84
CA LEU A 16 -2.97 -13.39 -12.55
C LEU A 16 -1.86 -12.35 -12.43
N LEU A 17 -2.23 -11.09 -12.15
CA LEU A 17 -1.29 -9.98 -12.11
C LEU A 17 -1.29 -9.38 -10.70
N GLU A 18 -0.14 -9.45 -10.05
CA GLU A 18 0.18 -8.80 -8.80
C GLU A 18 1.24 -7.74 -9.03
N LEU A 19 0.79 -6.48 -9.13
CA LEU A 19 1.62 -5.33 -9.51
C LEU A 19 1.78 -4.35 -8.35
N GLY A 20 2.03 -3.09 -8.66
CA GLY A 20 2.27 -2.07 -7.66
C GLY A 20 1.04 -1.66 -6.83
N GLY A 21 1.29 -0.92 -5.77
CA GLY A 21 0.30 -0.30 -4.90
C GLY A 21 0.65 1.16 -4.60
N ASN A 22 -0.34 1.92 -4.20
CA ASN A 22 -0.18 3.29 -3.70
C ASN A 22 -1.06 3.50 -2.46
N ASN A 23 -0.73 2.72 -1.45
CA ASN A 23 -1.61 2.42 -0.34
C ASN A 23 -1.74 3.60 0.63
N ALA A 24 -2.96 3.84 1.10
CA ALA A 24 -3.24 4.89 2.04
C ALA A 24 -3.82 4.37 3.36
N ILE A 25 -3.54 5.10 4.43
CA ILE A 25 -4.24 4.98 5.71
C ILE A 25 -5.05 6.25 5.92
N ILE A 26 -6.37 6.12 6.06
CA ILE A 26 -7.26 7.20 6.48
C ILE A 26 -7.21 7.27 8.01
N ILE A 27 -7.04 8.48 8.56
CA ILE A 27 -7.01 8.71 10.01
C ILE A 27 -8.14 9.67 10.35
N THR A 28 -9.16 9.18 11.04
CA THR A 28 -10.35 9.94 11.41
C THR A 28 -10.17 10.65 12.76
N PRO A 29 -11.07 11.58 13.14
CA PRO A 29 -10.98 12.29 14.43
C PRO A 29 -10.96 11.38 15.66
N THR A 30 -11.54 10.18 15.57
CA THR A 30 -11.67 9.24 16.69
C THR A 30 -10.56 8.20 16.74
N ALA A 31 -9.61 8.27 15.81
CA ALA A 31 -8.49 7.32 15.74
C ALA A 31 -7.57 7.40 16.96
N GLU A 32 -7.14 6.25 17.45
CA GLU A 32 -6.24 6.11 18.59
C GLU A 32 -4.77 6.18 18.18
N LEU A 33 -4.03 7.17 18.64
CA LEU A 33 -2.60 7.33 18.29
C LEU A 33 -1.76 6.10 18.60
N LYS A 34 -2.08 5.36 19.68
CA LYS A 34 -1.38 4.11 20.04
C LYS A 34 -1.50 3.00 18.99
N VAL A 35 -2.50 3.09 18.10
CA VAL A 35 -2.71 2.18 16.96
C VAL A 35 -2.20 2.82 15.67
N VAL A 36 -2.49 4.12 15.47
CA VAL A 36 -2.10 4.88 14.28
C VAL A 36 -0.59 4.88 14.09
N VAL A 37 0.17 5.28 15.13
CA VAL A 37 1.61 5.48 14.99
C VAL A 37 2.35 4.20 14.62
N PRO A 38 2.23 3.08 15.36
CA PRO A 38 2.93 1.86 14.97
C PRO A 38 2.44 1.31 13.62
N GLY A 39 1.14 1.37 13.33
CA GLY A 39 0.58 0.89 12.06
C GLY A 39 1.10 1.67 10.85
N ALA A 40 1.12 3.00 10.95
CA ALA A 40 1.59 3.88 9.88
C ALA A 40 3.12 3.79 9.70
N VAL A 41 3.88 3.85 10.79
CA VAL A 41 5.36 3.80 10.74
C VAL A 41 5.83 2.44 10.20
N PHE A 42 5.34 1.33 10.76
CA PHE A 42 5.70 -0.01 10.27
C PHE A 42 5.32 -0.18 8.80
N GLY A 43 4.13 0.26 8.40
CA GLY A 43 3.67 0.18 7.03
C GLY A 43 4.54 0.99 6.06
N ALA A 44 5.02 2.16 6.47
CA ALA A 44 5.79 3.07 5.61
C ALA A 44 7.27 2.69 5.49
N VAL A 45 7.91 2.26 6.60
CA VAL A 45 9.36 2.04 6.61
C VAL A 45 9.77 0.56 6.65
N GLY A 46 8.84 -0.34 6.97
CA GLY A 46 9.10 -1.76 6.96
C GLY A 46 9.68 -2.21 5.63
N THR A 47 10.75 -3.01 5.67
CA THR A 47 11.50 -3.44 4.46
C THR A 47 11.97 -2.24 3.62
N CYS A 48 12.31 -1.12 4.25
CA CYS A 48 12.72 0.14 3.60
C CYS A 48 11.68 0.65 2.58
N GLY A 49 10.38 0.51 2.87
CA GLY A 49 9.31 0.91 1.94
C GLY A 49 9.20 0.07 0.68
N GLN A 50 9.84 -1.09 0.62
CA GLN A 50 9.94 -1.95 -0.58
C GLN A 50 8.94 -3.12 -0.52
N ARG A 51 7.69 -2.84 -0.15
CA ARG A 51 6.56 -3.78 -0.28
C ARG A 51 5.52 -3.17 -1.21
N CYS A 52 4.85 -3.99 -1.98
CA CYS A 52 3.67 -3.57 -2.74
C CYS A 52 2.56 -3.00 -1.83
N THR A 53 2.49 -3.46 -0.58
CA THR A 53 1.55 -2.99 0.46
C THR A 53 2.11 -1.88 1.35
N SER A 54 3.30 -1.33 1.10
CA SER A 54 3.85 -0.22 1.90
C SER A 54 2.88 0.96 1.95
N THR A 55 2.73 1.56 3.13
CA THR A 55 1.95 2.79 3.30
C THR A 55 2.70 3.94 2.63
N ARG A 56 2.08 4.54 1.63
CA ARG A 56 2.63 5.69 0.88
C ARG A 56 1.98 7.00 1.29
N ARG A 57 0.70 6.97 1.67
CA ARG A 57 -0.10 8.14 1.95
C ARG A 57 -0.80 8.01 3.30
N LEU A 58 -0.75 9.07 4.12
CA LEU A 58 -1.62 9.25 5.29
C LEU A 58 -2.62 10.36 4.98
N ILE A 59 -3.90 10.02 4.94
CA ILE A 59 -5.01 10.93 4.69
C ILE A 59 -5.64 11.25 6.04
N ILE A 60 -5.30 12.41 6.61
CA ILE A 60 -5.53 12.73 8.01
C ILE A 60 -6.61 13.82 8.11
N HIS A 61 -7.62 13.60 8.95
CA HIS A 61 -8.63 14.62 9.20
C HIS A 61 -8.00 15.87 9.80
N GLU A 62 -8.41 17.05 9.30
CA GLU A 62 -7.84 18.34 9.69
C GLU A 62 -7.82 18.59 11.20
N SER A 63 -8.85 18.14 11.94
CA SER A 63 -8.96 18.35 13.39
C SER A 63 -7.92 17.60 14.24
N VAL A 64 -7.31 16.55 13.69
CA VAL A 64 -6.28 15.74 14.38
C VAL A 64 -4.93 15.76 13.67
N TYR A 65 -4.84 16.51 12.59
CA TYR A 65 -3.68 16.52 11.70
C TYR A 65 -2.37 16.81 12.43
N ASP A 66 -2.30 17.94 13.13
CA ASP A 66 -1.06 18.36 13.81
C ASP A 66 -0.62 17.34 14.86
N LYS A 67 -1.56 16.79 15.63
CA LYS A 67 -1.29 15.78 16.64
C LYS A 67 -0.73 14.48 16.02
N VAL A 68 -1.31 14.04 14.92
CA VAL A 68 -0.86 12.82 14.19
C VAL A 68 0.50 13.08 13.55
N ARG A 69 0.65 14.18 12.80
CA ARG A 69 1.92 14.59 12.19
C ARG A 69 3.06 14.59 13.20
N ASP A 70 2.89 15.27 14.32
CA ASP A 70 3.95 15.42 15.33
C ASP A 70 4.31 14.06 15.96
N ALA A 71 3.33 13.18 16.17
CA ALA A 71 3.56 11.83 16.67
C ALA A 71 4.33 10.97 15.67
N ILE A 72 3.99 11.01 14.38
CA ILE A 72 4.69 10.27 13.31
C ILE A 72 6.12 10.79 13.14
N VAL A 73 6.31 12.11 13.08
CA VAL A 73 7.65 12.73 13.02
C VAL A 73 8.49 12.35 14.24
N GLY A 74 7.88 12.33 15.43
CA GLY A 74 8.53 11.89 16.66
C GLY A 74 8.99 10.43 16.62
N ALA A 75 8.17 9.55 16.04
CA ALA A 75 8.51 8.14 15.87
C ALA A 75 9.65 7.94 14.87
N TYR A 76 9.66 8.69 13.76
CA TYR A 76 10.74 8.61 12.76
C TYR A 76 12.12 8.96 13.33
N LYS A 77 12.20 9.84 14.33
CA LYS A 77 13.46 10.18 15.01
C LYS A 77 14.06 9.04 15.82
N GLN A 78 13.27 8.02 16.13
CA GLN A 78 13.70 6.85 16.91
C GLN A 78 14.10 5.66 16.04
N LEU A 79 13.96 5.78 14.72
CA LEU A 79 14.29 4.70 13.79
C LEU A 79 15.80 4.52 13.69
N THR A 80 16.23 3.27 13.82
CA THR A 80 17.62 2.83 13.58
C THR A 80 17.74 2.22 12.19
N ILE A 81 18.82 2.56 11.49
CA ILE A 81 19.06 2.13 10.10
C ILE A 81 20.42 1.44 10.08
N GLY A 82 20.48 0.24 9.55
CA GLY A 82 21.75 -0.49 9.49
C GLY A 82 21.60 -1.91 8.94
N ASN A 83 22.58 -2.74 9.22
CA ASN A 83 22.60 -4.13 8.76
C ASN A 83 21.31 -4.87 9.17
N PRO A 84 20.53 -5.41 8.24
CA PRO A 84 19.28 -6.11 8.54
C PRO A 84 19.46 -7.43 9.30
N LEU A 85 20.68 -7.93 9.43
CA LEU A 85 21.00 -9.09 10.29
C LEU A 85 21.18 -8.71 11.76
N ASP A 86 21.22 -7.43 12.08
CA ASP A 86 21.26 -6.91 13.44
C ASP A 86 19.84 -6.52 13.86
N GLU A 87 19.25 -7.27 14.79
CA GLU A 87 17.88 -7.11 15.27
C GLU A 87 17.60 -5.76 15.94
N THR A 88 18.64 -4.98 16.26
CA THR A 88 18.49 -3.61 16.80
C THR A 88 18.15 -2.58 15.72
N ASN A 89 18.32 -2.93 14.44
CA ASN A 89 17.99 -2.05 13.32
C ASN A 89 16.56 -2.26 12.83
N HIS A 90 15.85 -1.15 12.66
CA HIS A 90 14.48 -1.15 12.16
C HIS A 90 14.41 -1.19 10.62
N ILE A 91 15.44 -0.65 9.94
CA ILE A 91 15.43 -0.42 8.50
C ILE A 91 16.75 -0.89 7.90
N GLY A 92 16.67 -1.74 6.89
CA GLY A 92 17.78 -2.15 6.04
C GLY A 92 17.97 -1.22 4.83
N PRO A 93 18.79 -1.63 3.84
CA PRO A 93 19.08 -0.84 2.64
C PRO A 93 17.95 -0.94 1.60
N LEU A 94 17.96 -0.03 0.64
CA LEU A 94 17.35 -0.24 -0.67
C LEU A 94 18.11 -1.32 -1.44
N ILE A 95 17.42 -1.95 -2.40
CA ILE A 95 17.97 -3.12 -3.09
C ILE A 95 19.22 -2.80 -3.94
N ASP A 96 19.26 -1.61 -4.56
CA ASP A 96 20.33 -1.19 -5.46
C ASP A 96 20.43 0.33 -5.59
N HIS A 97 21.41 0.79 -6.36
CA HIS A 97 21.64 2.21 -6.65
C HIS A 97 20.55 2.84 -7.52
N ASP A 98 19.89 2.07 -8.41
CA ASP A 98 18.80 2.60 -9.22
C ASP A 98 17.59 2.94 -8.34
N SER A 99 17.33 2.13 -7.33
CA SER A 99 16.33 2.40 -6.30
C SER A 99 16.68 3.64 -5.46
N VAL A 100 17.96 3.84 -5.13
CA VAL A 100 18.44 5.06 -4.46
C VAL A 100 18.25 6.29 -5.33
N ASN A 101 18.60 6.21 -6.61
CA ASN A 101 18.41 7.31 -7.55
C ASN A 101 16.93 7.66 -7.73
N THR A 102 16.06 6.66 -7.84
CA THR A 102 14.61 6.83 -7.91
C THR A 102 14.06 7.49 -6.64
N TYR A 103 14.51 7.06 -5.47
CA TYR A 103 14.17 7.66 -4.18
C TYR A 103 14.55 9.14 -4.10
N LEU A 104 15.79 9.50 -4.47
CA LEU A 104 16.25 10.89 -4.47
C LEU A 104 15.48 11.75 -5.47
N ALA A 105 15.26 11.23 -6.67
CA ALA A 105 14.49 11.93 -7.69
C ALA A 105 13.05 12.19 -7.25
N ALA A 106 12.42 11.23 -6.55
CA ALA A 106 11.08 11.39 -6.03
C ALA A 106 10.98 12.49 -4.97
N ILE A 107 11.96 12.62 -4.08
CA ILE A 107 12.01 13.71 -3.09
C ILE A 107 12.13 15.07 -3.79
N GLU A 108 13.05 15.20 -4.76
CA GLU A 108 13.22 16.46 -5.49
C GLU A 108 11.97 16.82 -6.29
N LYS A 109 11.33 15.84 -6.91
CA LYS A 109 10.06 16.06 -7.63
C LYS A 109 8.95 16.51 -6.68
N ALA A 110 8.82 15.88 -5.51
CA ALA A 110 7.84 16.29 -4.52
C ALA A 110 8.04 17.75 -4.06
N LYS A 111 9.30 18.16 -3.83
CA LYS A 111 9.64 19.56 -3.51
C LYS A 111 9.27 20.52 -4.65
N ALA A 112 9.57 20.12 -5.89
CA ALA A 112 9.27 20.95 -7.07
C ALA A 112 7.76 21.11 -7.31
N GLU A 113 6.95 20.13 -6.93
CA GLU A 113 5.48 20.17 -6.97
C GLU A 113 4.85 20.96 -5.81
N GLY A 114 5.65 21.44 -4.85
CA GLY A 114 5.20 22.24 -3.70
C GLY A 114 5.13 21.48 -2.37
N GLY A 115 5.67 20.27 -2.33
CA GLY A 115 5.73 19.48 -1.11
C GLY A 115 6.59 20.11 -0.02
N ASN A 116 6.13 20.06 1.22
CA ASN A 116 6.84 20.57 2.39
C ASN A 116 7.51 19.43 3.15
N MET A 117 8.85 19.47 3.26
CA MET A 117 9.61 18.43 3.96
C MET A 117 9.45 18.55 5.48
N LEU A 118 8.92 17.50 6.10
CA LEU A 118 8.82 17.38 7.56
C LEU A 118 9.97 16.57 8.16
N VAL A 119 10.43 15.56 7.43
CA VAL A 119 11.63 14.77 7.75
C VAL A 119 12.46 14.63 6.49
N GLU A 120 13.67 15.18 6.55
CA GLU A 120 14.61 15.15 5.43
C GLU A 120 15.11 13.71 5.20
N GLY A 121 14.96 13.26 3.95
CA GLY A 121 15.56 12.04 3.46
C GLY A 121 17.05 12.19 3.16
N GLY A 122 17.59 11.25 2.42
CA GLY A 122 18.97 11.29 1.92
C GLY A 122 19.74 9.99 2.14
N VAL A 123 20.88 9.88 1.48
CA VAL A 123 21.75 8.71 1.56
C VAL A 123 22.64 8.80 2.78
N LEU A 124 22.73 7.72 3.55
CA LEU A 124 23.65 7.58 4.66
C LEU A 124 25.07 7.27 4.14
N LYS A 125 26.07 7.82 4.83
CA LYS A 125 27.50 7.67 4.49
C LYS A 125 28.29 7.35 5.73
N GLY A 126 29.43 6.68 5.56
CA GLY A 126 30.36 6.33 6.63
C GLY A 126 30.40 4.82 6.86
N GLU A 127 31.01 4.45 7.98
CA GLU A 127 31.16 3.05 8.39
C GLU A 127 29.81 2.33 8.51
N GLY A 128 29.68 1.17 7.89
CA GLY A 128 28.45 0.38 7.83
C GLY A 128 27.51 0.75 6.71
N TYR A 129 27.81 1.83 5.93
CA TYR A 129 26.96 2.30 4.82
C TYR A 129 27.71 2.34 3.47
N GLU A 130 28.79 1.58 3.34
CA GLU A 130 29.70 1.58 2.18
C GLU A 130 29.00 1.16 0.88
N SER A 131 27.90 0.39 0.99
CA SER A 131 27.10 0.01 -0.18
C SER A 131 26.47 1.22 -0.89
N GLY A 132 26.31 2.36 -0.20
CA GLY A 132 25.59 3.52 -0.72
C GLY A 132 24.09 3.33 -0.88
N CYS A 133 23.52 2.21 -0.42
CA CYS A 133 22.09 1.89 -0.55
C CYS A 133 21.27 2.17 0.71
N TYR A 134 21.87 2.61 1.79
CA TYR A 134 21.16 2.99 3.00
C TYR A 134 20.65 4.42 2.91
N VAL A 135 19.34 4.59 3.13
CA VAL A 135 18.68 5.90 3.04
C VAL A 135 17.89 6.21 4.31
N LYS A 136 17.79 7.48 4.64
CA LYS A 136 16.90 7.96 5.71
C LYS A 136 15.47 8.00 5.19
N PRO A 137 14.47 7.50 5.93
CA PRO A 137 13.07 7.69 5.57
C PRO A 137 12.70 9.17 5.52
N ALA A 138 11.85 9.53 4.55
CA ALA A 138 11.38 10.90 4.36
C ALA A 138 9.89 11.02 4.68
N ILE A 139 9.48 12.18 5.23
CA ILE A 139 8.07 12.56 5.38
C ILE A 139 7.86 13.89 4.67
N ILE A 140 6.85 13.94 3.82
CA ILE A 140 6.54 15.11 2.99
C ILE A 140 5.05 15.45 3.13
N GLU A 141 4.70 16.68 3.50
CA GLU A 141 3.33 17.16 3.30
C GLU A 141 3.10 17.40 1.82
N ALA A 142 2.05 16.82 1.27
CA ALA A 142 1.78 16.84 -0.15
C ALA A 142 0.28 16.81 -0.44
N GLU A 143 -0.10 17.12 -1.67
CA GLU A 143 -1.46 17.00 -2.14
C GLU A 143 -1.63 15.73 -2.98
N ASN A 144 -2.81 15.10 -2.89
CA ASN A 144 -3.05 13.83 -3.59
C ASN A 144 -2.89 13.95 -5.11
N HIS A 145 -3.08 15.14 -5.69
CA HIS A 145 -2.98 15.38 -7.13
C HIS A 145 -1.54 15.58 -7.64
N PHE A 146 -0.54 15.67 -6.77
CA PHE A 146 0.86 15.77 -7.21
C PHE A 146 1.23 14.54 -8.03
N GLU A 147 1.90 14.73 -9.15
CA GLU A 147 2.24 13.62 -10.05
C GLU A 147 3.09 12.58 -9.35
N ILE A 148 4.05 13.03 -8.51
CA ILE A 148 4.89 12.10 -7.75
C ILE A 148 4.12 11.31 -6.70
N VAL A 149 3.06 11.87 -6.11
CA VAL A 149 2.18 11.17 -5.16
C VAL A 149 1.36 10.10 -5.88
N GLN A 150 1.00 10.32 -7.15
CA GLN A 150 0.29 9.34 -7.99
C GLN A 150 1.19 8.18 -8.44
N HIS A 151 2.51 8.34 -8.36
CA HIS A 151 3.49 7.33 -8.76
C HIS A 151 3.94 6.49 -7.55
N GLU A 152 4.00 5.17 -7.73
CA GLU A 152 4.59 4.29 -6.73
C GLU A 152 6.11 4.45 -6.69
N THR A 153 6.64 5.14 -5.67
CA THR A 153 8.07 5.13 -5.37
C THR A 153 8.35 4.00 -4.38
N PHE A 154 9.05 2.99 -4.82
CA PHE A 154 9.33 1.77 -4.02
C PHE A 154 10.48 2.01 -3.03
N ALA A 155 10.29 2.99 -2.14
CA ALA A 155 11.27 3.50 -1.19
C ALA A 155 10.57 4.11 0.03
N PRO A 156 11.27 4.41 1.14
CA PRO A 156 10.66 4.86 2.39
C PRO A 156 10.32 6.36 2.35
N ILE A 157 9.35 6.73 1.53
CA ILE A 157 8.75 8.07 1.45
C ILE A 157 7.30 7.99 1.89
N LEU A 158 6.92 8.79 2.87
CA LEU A 158 5.56 8.90 3.38
C LEU A 158 5.01 10.28 3.08
N TYR A 159 3.88 10.34 2.37
CA TYR A 159 3.15 11.58 2.10
C TYR A 159 2.03 11.78 3.11
N LEU A 160 1.99 12.95 3.73
CA LEU A 160 0.92 13.36 4.63
C LEU A 160 0.02 14.37 3.91
N MET A 161 -1.28 14.13 3.97
CA MET A 161 -2.28 15.01 3.37
C MET A 161 -3.49 15.18 4.28
N LYS A 162 -4.17 16.31 4.14
CA LYS A 162 -5.36 16.64 4.94
C LYS A 162 -6.63 16.27 4.18
N TYR A 163 -7.65 15.93 4.94
CA TYR A 163 -9.03 16.00 4.45
C TYR A 163 -9.91 16.70 5.47
N SER A 164 -11.04 17.23 5.03
CA SER A 164 -12.07 17.85 5.86
C SER A 164 -13.44 17.26 5.57
N GLY A 165 -14.38 17.47 6.47
CA GLY A 165 -15.74 16.95 6.33
C GLY A 165 -15.86 15.47 6.66
N GLY A 166 -16.76 14.76 5.96
CA GLY A 166 -17.04 13.35 6.21
C GLY A 166 -15.96 12.38 5.69
N VAL A 167 -16.04 11.13 6.15
CA VAL A 167 -15.13 10.04 5.73
C VAL A 167 -15.15 9.80 4.22
N GLU A 168 -16.25 10.15 3.55
CA GLU A 168 -16.41 10.05 2.09
C GLU A 168 -15.35 10.86 1.35
N ASN A 169 -14.97 12.03 1.87
CA ASN A 169 -13.91 12.86 1.26
C ASN A 169 -12.55 12.19 1.36
N ALA A 170 -12.26 11.52 2.47
CA ALA A 170 -11.04 10.75 2.63
C ALA A 170 -11.04 9.50 1.72
N ILE A 171 -12.16 8.81 1.61
CA ILE A 171 -12.33 7.65 0.71
C ILE A 171 -12.11 8.08 -0.75
N ALA A 172 -12.64 9.24 -1.15
CA ALA A 172 -12.43 9.76 -2.49
C ALA A 172 -10.94 10.04 -2.78
N GLN A 173 -10.21 10.63 -1.83
CA GLN A 173 -8.76 10.81 -1.95
C GLN A 173 -8.00 9.48 -1.99
N GLN A 174 -8.39 8.52 -1.14
CA GLN A 174 -7.79 7.19 -1.10
C GLN A 174 -7.96 6.47 -2.44
N ASN A 175 -9.17 6.48 -3.01
CA ASN A 175 -9.50 5.85 -4.28
C ASN A 175 -8.93 6.63 -5.50
N GLY A 176 -8.54 7.90 -5.31
CA GLY A 176 -8.04 8.80 -6.36
C GLY A 176 -6.61 8.51 -6.82
N VAL A 177 -6.24 7.23 -6.98
CA VAL A 177 -4.99 6.75 -7.56
C VAL A 177 -5.27 5.58 -8.51
N ALA A 178 -4.33 5.30 -9.39
CA ALA A 178 -4.51 4.24 -10.40
C ALA A 178 -4.48 2.82 -9.80
N GLN A 179 -3.77 2.63 -8.70
CA GLN A 179 -3.61 1.33 -8.03
C GLN A 179 -4.73 1.07 -7.03
N GLY A 180 -4.97 -0.20 -6.69
CA GLY A 180 -5.96 -0.62 -5.71
C GLY A 180 -5.56 -1.91 -4.99
N LEU A 181 -4.37 -1.94 -4.36
CA LEU A 181 -3.91 -3.15 -3.66
C LEU A 181 -4.42 -3.18 -2.23
N SER A 182 -3.91 -2.29 -1.37
CA SER A 182 -4.19 -2.28 0.06
C SER A 182 -4.56 -0.89 0.55
N SER A 183 -5.41 -0.86 1.57
CA SER A 183 -5.91 0.37 2.19
C SER A 183 -6.24 0.12 3.66
N ALA A 184 -6.29 1.18 4.45
CA ALA A 184 -6.70 1.09 5.84
C ALA A 184 -7.44 2.34 6.30
N ILE A 185 -8.30 2.17 7.29
CA ILE A 185 -8.91 3.24 8.06
C ILE A 185 -8.62 3.04 9.54
N MET A 186 -8.24 4.11 10.22
CA MET A 186 -8.10 4.18 11.67
C MET A 186 -9.26 4.99 12.23
N THR A 187 -10.17 4.34 12.95
CA THR A 187 -11.39 4.93 13.47
C THR A 187 -11.94 4.14 14.65
N ASN A 188 -12.66 4.82 15.55
CA ASN A 188 -13.50 4.18 16.57
C ASN A 188 -15.00 4.32 16.25
N GLU A 189 -15.35 4.91 15.10
CA GLU A 189 -16.73 5.05 14.66
C GLU A 189 -17.14 3.89 13.75
N LEU A 190 -18.08 3.07 14.23
CA LEU A 190 -18.58 1.90 13.48
C LEU A 190 -19.09 2.28 12.09
N LYS A 191 -19.82 3.39 11.97
CA LYS A 191 -20.37 3.83 10.68
C LYS A 191 -19.31 4.21 9.67
N GLU A 192 -18.19 4.78 10.11
CA GLU A 192 -17.06 5.10 9.23
C GLU A 192 -16.37 3.81 8.76
N ALA A 193 -16.17 2.84 9.67
CA ALA A 193 -15.61 1.55 9.33
C ALA A 193 -16.50 0.79 8.31
N GLU A 194 -17.80 0.69 8.58
CA GLU A 194 -18.77 0.06 7.68
C GLU A 194 -18.83 0.77 6.31
N LYS A 195 -18.79 2.10 6.29
CA LYS A 195 -18.75 2.87 5.05
C LYS A 195 -17.50 2.57 4.24
N PHE A 196 -16.33 2.53 4.90
CA PHE A 196 -15.06 2.22 4.27
C PHE A 196 -15.02 0.80 3.67
N LEU A 197 -15.62 -0.18 4.35
CA LEU A 197 -15.69 -1.57 3.90
C LEU A 197 -16.82 -1.84 2.90
N SER A 198 -17.73 -0.89 2.69
CA SER A 198 -18.86 -1.07 1.78
C SER A 198 -18.43 -1.02 0.30
N TYR A 199 -19.35 -1.40 -0.60
CA TYR A 199 -19.14 -1.34 -2.06
C TYR A 199 -18.91 0.08 -2.61
N THR A 200 -19.23 1.13 -1.83
CA THR A 200 -18.91 2.52 -2.14
C THR A 200 -17.75 3.08 -1.32
N GLY A 201 -17.05 2.20 -0.61
CA GLY A 201 -15.90 2.53 0.21
C GLY A 201 -14.57 2.37 -0.52
N SER A 202 -13.63 1.66 0.10
CA SER A 202 -12.34 1.38 -0.52
C SER A 202 -12.47 0.53 -1.77
N ASP A 203 -11.81 0.94 -2.85
CA ASP A 203 -11.71 0.20 -4.11
C ASP A 203 -10.46 -0.68 -4.21
N CYS A 204 -9.89 -1.05 -3.07
CA CYS A 204 -8.73 -1.93 -2.97
C CYS A 204 -9.13 -3.38 -2.73
N GLY A 205 -8.25 -4.31 -3.13
CA GLY A 205 -8.43 -5.72 -2.84
C GLY A 205 -8.29 -6.07 -1.35
N ILE A 206 -7.58 -5.23 -0.58
CA ILE A 206 -7.40 -5.34 0.86
C ILE A 206 -7.88 -4.05 1.51
N ALA A 207 -8.86 -4.14 2.41
CA ALA A 207 -9.40 -3.02 3.18
C ALA A 207 -9.38 -3.35 4.67
N ASN A 208 -8.54 -2.68 5.42
CA ASN A 208 -8.29 -2.94 6.83
C ASN A 208 -8.92 -1.88 7.74
N VAL A 209 -9.34 -2.27 8.93
CA VAL A 209 -9.80 -1.34 9.98
C VAL A 209 -8.90 -1.50 11.19
N ASN A 210 -8.31 -0.39 11.66
CA ASN A 210 -7.43 -0.32 12.82
C ASN A 210 -6.19 -1.24 12.75
N ILE A 211 -5.75 -1.52 11.53
CA ILE A 211 -4.48 -2.18 11.21
C ILE A 211 -3.88 -1.51 9.98
N GLY A 212 -2.55 -1.52 9.82
CA GLY A 212 -1.88 -0.86 8.69
C GLY A 212 -2.09 -1.59 7.36
N THR A 213 -1.68 -0.95 6.26
CA THR A 213 -1.82 -1.49 4.90
C THR A 213 -0.98 -2.74 4.64
N SER A 214 0.09 -2.97 5.40
CA SER A 214 0.93 -4.19 5.34
C SER A 214 0.43 -5.33 6.23
N GLY A 215 -0.74 -5.19 6.86
CA GLY A 215 -1.36 -6.17 7.74
C GLY A 215 -2.31 -7.10 7.00
N ALA A 216 -1.89 -7.75 5.92
CA ALA A 216 -2.70 -8.75 5.24
C ALA A 216 -2.80 -10.03 6.08
N GLU A 217 -4.03 -10.45 6.40
CA GLU A 217 -4.30 -11.71 7.11
C GLU A 217 -4.13 -12.89 6.14
N ILE A 218 -3.34 -13.90 6.54
CA ILE A 218 -3.00 -15.04 5.69
C ILE A 218 -4.21 -15.86 5.25
N GLY A 219 -5.29 -15.87 6.02
CA GLY A 219 -6.55 -16.51 5.68
C GLY A 219 -7.36 -15.77 4.62
N GLY A 220 -7.12 -14.49 4.44
CA GLY A 220 -7.75 -13.64 3.43
C GLY A 220 -7.11 -13.80 2.05
N ALA A 221 -7.90 -13.67 0.99
CA ALA A 221 -7.39 -13.72 -0.37
C ALA A 221 -6.58 -12.46 -0.70
N PHE A 222 -5.29 -12.62 -0.99
CA PHE A 222 -4.37 -11.52 -1.30
C PHE A 222 -4.42 -11.16 -2.79
N GLY A 223 -4.60 -9.89 -3.08
CA GLY A 223 -4.59 -9.34 -4.44
C GLY A 223 -5.25 -7.98 -4.49
N GLY A 224 -5.15 -7.33 -5.66
CA GLY A 224 -5.61 -5.97 -5.87
C GLY A 224 -6.56 -5.81 -7.04
N GLU A 225 -6.96 -4.56 -7.22
CA GLU A 225 -7.86 -4.08 -8.25
C GLU A 225 -7.19 -2.99 -9.09
N LYS A 226 -7.84 -2.50 -10.12
CA LYS A 226 -7.38 -1.43 -11.02
C LYS A 226 -5.99 -1.74 -11.61
N GLU A 227 -5.04 -0.80 -11.57
CA GLU A 227 -3.70 -0.99 -12.13
C GLU A 227 -2.78 -1.89 -11.29
N THR A 228 -3.22 -2.31 -10.10
CA THR A 228 -2.53 -3.39 -9.38
C THR A 228 -2.68 -4.74 -10.10
N GLY A 229 -3.63 -4.85 -11.01
CA GLY A 229 -3.86 -6.06 -11.79
C GLY A 229 -5.18 -6.72 -11.43
N GLY A 230 -5.17 -8.03 -11.21
CA GLY A 230 -6.41 -8.75 -10.89
C GLY A 230 -6.18 -10.22 -10.58
N GLY A 231 -7.18 -10.78 -9.93
CA GLY A 231 -7.10 -12.11 -9.33
C GLY A 231 -6.71 -12.03 -7.85
N ARG A 232 -6.54 -13.22 -7.28
CA ARG A 232 -6.03 -13.36 -5.90
C ARG A 232 -4.97 -14.45 -5.90
N GLU A 233 -3.75 -14.12 -5.42
CA GLU A 233 -2.60 -14.99 -5.58
C GLU A 233 -2.45 -16.00 -4.44
N SER A 234 -2.92 -15.67 -3.24
CA SER A 234 -2.82 -16.52 -2.05
C SER A 234 -3.97 -16.30 -1.08
N GLY A 235 -4.09 -17.18 -0.10
CA GLY A 235 -5.12 -17.13 0.95
C GLY A 235 -6.51 -17.54 0.48
N SER A 236 -7.41 -17.82 1.42
CA SER A 236 -8.81 -18.19 1.17
C SER A 236 -8.97 -19.23 0.05
N ASP A 237 -9.73 -18.89 -0.99
CA ASP A 237 -10.02 -19.73 -2.14
C ASP A 237 -9.13 -19.44 -3.35
N ALA A 238 -8.03 -18.68 -3.18
CA ALA A 238 -7.10 -18.33 -4.26
C ALA A 238 -6.52 -19.55 -4.98
N TRP A 239 -6.36 -20.69 -4.30
CA TRP A 239 -5.92 -21.93 -4.89
C TRP A 239 -6.74 -22.34 -6.13
N LYS A 240 -8.01 -21.93 -6.23
CA LYS A 240 -8.89 -22.23 -7.37
C LYS A 240 -8.42 -21.60 -8.69
N VAL A 241 -7.72 -20.47 -8.63
CA VAL A 241 -7.23 -19.79 -9.85
C VAL A 241 -6.10 -20.57 -10.52
N TYR A 242 -5.39 -21.39 -9.75
CA TYR A 242 -4.32 -22.26 -10.25
C TYR A 242 -4.85 -23.59 -10.81
N MET A 243 -6.16 -23.85 -10.71
CA MET A 243 -6.80 -25.07 -11.14
C MET A 243 -7.49 -24.90 -12.50
N ARG A 244 -7.42 -25.95 -13.33
CA ARG A 244 -8.26 -26.04 -14.51
C ARG A 244 -9.63 -26.57 -14.12
N ARG A 245 -10.67 -25.79 -14.36
CA ARG A 245 -12.05 -26.21 -14.10
C ARG A 245 -12.60 -27.00 -15.29
N GLN A 246 -13.23 -28.13 -15.01
CA GLN A 246 -13.91 -28.96 -15.99
C GLN A 246 -15.24 -29.41 -15.40
N THR A 247 -16.30 -29.29 -16.20
CA THR A 247 -17.60 -29.90 -15.89
C THR A 247 -17.68 -31.27 -16.51
N ASN A 248 -18.06 -32.26 -15.72
CA ASN A 248 -18.25 -33.65 -16.18
C ASN A 248 -19.68 -34.08 -15.92
N THR A 249 -20.29 -34.69 -16.89
CA THR A 249 -21.57 -35.38 -16.78
C THR A 249 -21.35 -36.84 -17.19
N VAL A 250 -21.76 -37.77 -16.33
CA VAL A 250 -21.60 -39.19 -16.56
C VAL A 250 -22.97 -39.82 -16.58
N ASN A 251 -23.32 -40.46 -17.68
CA ASN A 251 -24.51 -41.27 -17.80
C ASN A 251 -24.17 -42.73 -17.48
N TYR A 252 -24.80 -43.28 -16.44
CA TYR A 252 -24.62 -44.69 -16.04
C TYR A 252 -25.74 -45.61 -16.52
N SER A 253 -26.68 -45.10 -17.33
CA SER A 253 -27.76 -45.90 -17.93
C SER A 253 -27.44 -46.29 -19.36
N ASP A 254 -28.13 -47.31 -19.85
CA ASP A 254 -28.07 -47.72 -21.24
C ASP A 254 -28.94 -46.86 -22.17
N GLU A 255 -29.63 -45.87 -21.60
CA GLU A 255 -30.50 -44.96 -22.32
C GLU A 255 -29.87 -43.56 -22.36
N LEU A 256 -29.99 -42.87 -23.51
CA LEU A 256 -29.62 -41.46 -23.63
C LEU A 256 -30.85 -40.56 -23.47
N PRO A 257 -31.07 -39.94 -22.28
CA PRO A 257 -32.15 -39.00 -22.13
C PRO A 257 -31.84 -37.75 -22.97
N LEU A 258 -32.70 -37.48 -23.93
CA LEU A 258 -32.61 -36.23 -24.71
C LEU A 258 -32.97 -35.06 -23.82
N ALA A 259 -32.15 -33.98 -23.82
CA ALA A 259 -32.47 -32.75 -23.13
C ALA A 259 -33.80 -32.21 -23.67
N GLN A 260 -34.72 -31.89 -22.77
CA GLN A 260 -35.99 -31.23 -23.08
C GLN A 260 -35.83 -29.74 -23.04
#